data_8ee435bc2aaf7932480441daae23e0e7
#
_entry.id   8ee435bc2aaf7932480441daae23e0e7
#
_cell.length_a   1.000
_cell.length_b   1.000
_cell.length_c   1.000
_cell.angle_alpha   90.00
_cell.angle_beta   90.00
_cell.angle_gamma   90.00
#
_symmetry.space_group_name_H-M   'P 1'
#
loop_
_entity.id
_entity.type
_entity.pdbx_description
1 polymer ?
#
loop_
_entity_poly.entity_id
_entity_poly.type
_entity_poly.pdbx_seq_one_letter_code
_entity_poly.pdbx_strand_id
1 'polypeptide(L)'
;MENNIDFQVDETLEKCILSTPRKSFFLFAGAGSGKTYSLVLLLKKIRNSIGKELLLQGKNVAVITFTNAATDEIINRLDYSSIFQISTIHSFVWDVIKYYQTDIKRLYLQYIIEDIEALNKKIDETKNKTTKTYFSNVEKFNHQKERLAKAQTIEKFVYNSNGSNPEYNALKHTEVIKISAQMIIENKMLQRIIAQQYPILLIDESQDTKKELIDAFFEIQRNFANIFTLGLLGDQKQRIYADGKENIEGFIPAGWEKPIKKMNYRSAKRIIQLANIIGKDIDLHAEQSPREDANNGFVRLFVVQQRDGLNKDEIEQNVMRIMSEQTKDEKWTAIGAEVKVLTLEHMMAARRLGFSSFFA
;
A
#
# COMPACT_ATOMS: atom_id res chain seq x y z
N MET A 1 -18.66 -20.87 22.27
CA MET A 1 -18.07 -19.52 22.06
C MET A 1 -16.66 -19.76 21.59
N GLU A 2 -16.38 -19.49 20.33
CA GLU A 2 -15.02 -19.63 19.81
C GLU A 2 -14.11 -18.71 20.63
N ASN A 3 -13.01 -19.25 21.12
CA ASN A 3 -11.92 -18.48 21.74
C ASN A 3 -11.29 -17.60 20.63
N ASN A 4 -11.95 -16.49 20.31
CA ASN A 4 -11.40 -15.53 19.36
C ASN A 4 -10.32 -14.71 20.09
N ILE A 5 -9.07 -15.16 19.93
CA ILE A 5 -7.88 -14.50 20.51
C ILE A 5 -7.84 -13.01 20.12
N ASP A 6 -8.43 -12.66 18.99
CA ASP A 6 -8.43 -11.29 18.43
C ASP A 6 -9.65 -10.46 18.86
N PHE A 7 -10.58 -10.98 19.70
CA PHE A 7 -11.77 -10.23 20.13
C PHE A 7 -11.40 -8.93 20.84
N GLN A 8 -10.40 -8.97 21.71
CA GLN A 8 -9.90 -7.79 22.41
C GLN A 8 -9.26 -6.74 21.48
N VAL A 9 -8.78 -7.16 20.30
CA VAL A 9 -8.19 -6.26 19.30
C VAL A 9 -9.25 -5.33 18.74
N ASP A 10 -10.39 -5.86 18.31
CA ASP A 10 -11.47 -5.06 17.73
C ASP A 10 -12.09 -4.11 18.78
N GLU A 11 -12.19 -4.52 20.04
CA GLU A 11 -12.59 -3.63 21.16
C GLU A 11 -11.55 -2.53 21.42
N THR A 12 -10.26 -2.83 21.30
CA THR A 12 -9.19 -1.84 21.46
C THR A 12 -9.28 -0.79 20.37
N LEU A 13 -9.49 -1.19 19.12
CA LEU A 13 -9.67 -0.25 18.00
C LEU A 13 -10.89 0.65 18.22
N GLU A 14 -12.01 0.08 18.67
CA GLU A 14 -13.21 0.84 19.01
C GLU A 14 -12.92 1.87 20.10
N LYS A 15 -12.27 1.46 21.19
CA LYS A 15 -11.87 2.36 22.28
C LYS A 15 -10.95 3.48 21.81
N CYS A 16 -9.99 3.19 20.91
CA CYS A 16 -9.12 4.22 20.36
C CYS A 16 -9.89 5.35 19.68
N ILE A 17 -10.92 5.01 18.94
CA ILE A 17 -11.68 5.97 18.14
C ILE A 17 -12.82 6.65 18.90
N LEU A 18 -13.51 5.91 19.77
CA LEU A 18 -14.73 6.38 20.43
C LEU A 18 -14.47 6.97 21.83
N SER A 19 -13.28 6.81 22.40
CA SER A 19 -12.93 7.44 23.68
C SER A 19 -12.64 8.94 23.54
N THR A 20 -12.64 9.62 24.69
CA THR A 20 -12.23 11.02 24.79
C THR A 20 -11.12 11.15 25.84
N PRO A 21 -9.89 11.55 25.47
CA PRO A 21 -9.44 11.85 24.09
C PRO A 21 -9.30 10.59 23.24
N ARG A 22 -9.42 10.74 21.93
CA ARG A 22 -9.14 9.69 20.95
C ARG A 22 -7.65 9.34 20.96
N LYS A 23 -7.34 8.09 20.61
CA LYS A 23 -5.96 7.62 20.48
C LYS A 23 -5.69 7.15 19.07
N SER A 24 -4.54 7.51 18.53
CA SER A 24 -4.03 6.92 17.31
C SER A 24 -3.52 5.49 17.56
N PHE A 25 -3.50 4.67 16.54
CA PHE A 25 -3.10 3.27 16.67
C PHE A 25 -2.38 2.73 15.44
N PHE A 26 -1.61 1.67 15.63
CA PHE A 26 -1.08 0.82 14.57
C PHE A 26 -1.57 -0.61 14.79
N LEU A 27 -2.42 -1.11 13.91
CA LEU A 27 -2.87 -2.50 13.92
C LEU A 27 -1.88 -3.37 13.14
N PHE A 28 -1.15 -4.22 13.85
CA PHE A 28 -0.35 -5.28 13.23
C PHE A 28 -1.27 -6.45 12.87
N ALA A 29 -1.37 -6.75 11.58
CA ALA A 29 -2.32 -7.75 11.09
C ALA A 29 -1.74 -8.48 9.88
N GLY A 30 -1.25 -9.69 10.09
CA GLY A 30 -0.68 -10.51 9.03
C GLY A 30 -1.68 -10.94 7.96
N ALA A 31 -1.18 -11.55 6.88
CA ALA A 31 -2.02 -12.07 5.80
C ALA A 31 -3.11 -13.02 6.34
N GLY A 32 -4.35 -12.80 5.93
CA GLY A 32 -5.47 -13.66 6.34
C GLY A 32 -5.96 -13.48 7.77
N SER A 33 -5.47 -12.48 8.53
CA SER A 33 -5.90 -12.20 9.91
C SER A 33 -7.24 -11.47 10.02
N GLY A 34 -7.90 -11.15 8.91
CA GLY A 34 -9.15 -10.41 8.90
C GLY A 34 -8.99 -8.91 9.10
N LYS A 35 -7.88 -8.30 8.67
CA LYS A 35 -7.61 -6.86 8.72
C LYS A 35 -8.76 -6.01 8.15
N THR A 36 -9.18 -6.30 6.91
CA THR A 36 -10.30 -5.60 6.25
C THR A 36 -11.63 -5.81 6.99
N TYR A 37 -11.83 -6.98 7.60
CA TYR A 37 -13.02 -7.23 8.42
C TYR A 37 -13.04 -6.31 9.64
N SER A 38 -11.93 -6.22 10.39
CA SER A 38 -11.82 -5.31 11.55
C SER A 38 -11.97 -3.84 11.16
N LEU A 39 -11.40 -3.43 10.01
CA LEU A 39 -11.59 -2.09 9.48
C LEU A 39 -13.08 -1.80 9.21
N VAL A 40 -13.78 -2.66 8.49
CA VAL A 40 -15.21 -2.49 8.20
C VAL A 40 -16.05 -2.49 9.49
N LEU A 41 -15.73 -3.38 10.45
CA LEU A 41 -16.40 -3.41 11.74
C LEU A 41 -16.24 -2.09 12.50
N LEU A 42 -15.01 -1.56 12.57
CA LEU A 42 -14.70 -0.27 13.18
C LEU A 42 -15.47 0.86 12.50
N LEU A 43 -15.50 0.90 11.16
CA LEU A 43 -16.25 1.92 10.40
C LEU A 43 -17.76 1.86 10.68
N LYS A 44 -18.35 0.66 10.77
CA LYS A 44 -19.75 0.51 11.18
C LYS A 44 -20.00 1.04 12.60
N LYS A 45 -19.08 0.81 13.53
CA LYS A 45 -19.16 1.36 14.90
C LYS A 45 -19.07 2.89 14.89
N ILE A 46 -18.13 3.48 14.13
CA ILE A 46 -18.02 4.93 13.95
C ILE A 46 -19.33 5.51 13.42
N ARG A 47 -19.89 4.92 12.35
CA ARG A 47 -21.15 5.36 11.74
C ARG A 47 -22.28 5.40 12.76
N ASN A 48 -22.41 4.35 13.56
CA ASN A 48 -23.52 4.21 14.50
C ASN A 48 -23.37 5.09 15.74
N SER A 49 -22.14 5.38 16.19
CA SER A 49 -21.87 6.11 17.42
C SER A 49 -21.75 7.63 17.21
N ILE A 50 -20.89 8.06 16.29
CA ILE A 50 -20.55 9.47 16.07
C ILE A 50 -20.85 9.97 14.66
N GLY A 51 -21.35 9.11 13.77
CA GLY A 51 -21.53 9.42 12.35
C GLY A 51 -22.46 10.61 12.11
N LYS A 52 -23.58 10.68 12.82
CA LYS A 52 -24.52 11.79 12.71
C LYS A 52 -23.91 13.12 13.12
N GLU A 53 -23.13 13.11 14.20
CA GLU A 53 -22.45 14.31 14.68
C GLU A 53 -21.41 14.82 13.68
N LEU A 54 -20.58 13.91 13.11
CA LEU A 54 -19.60 14.27 12.10
C LEU A 54 -20.26 14.88 10.86
N LEU A 55 -21.33 14.28 10.37
CA LEU A 55 -22.09 14.83 9.22
C LEU A 55 -22.65 16.21 9.49
N LEU A 56 -23.23 16.45 10.67
CA LEU A 56 -23.76 17.77 11.04
C LEU A 56 -22.66 18.82 11.12
N GLN A 57 -21.42 18.42 11.42
CA GLN A 57 -20.24 19.31 11.45
C GLN A 57 -19.57 19.43 10.09
N GLY A 58 -20.09 18.80 9.01
CA GLY A 58 -19.45 18.78 7.68
C GLY A 58 -18.11 18.04 7.65
N LYS A 59 -17.92 17.07 8.57
CA LYS A 59 -16.69 16.28 8.70
C LYS A 59 -16.89 14.85 8.18
N ASN A 60 -15.82 14.29 7.66
CA ASN A 60 -15.80 12.93 7.14
C ASN A 60 -14.71 12.09 7.82
N VAL A 61 -14.86 10.77 7.76
CA VAL A 61 -13.81 9.83 8.07
C VAL A 61 -13.11 9.45 6.77
N ALA A 62 -11.81 9.70 6.67
CA ALA A 62 -11.04 9.29 5.51
C ALA A 62 -10.52 7.86 5.68
N VAL A 63 -10.67 7.05 4.64
CA VAL A 63 -10.12 5.69 4.56
C VAL A 63 -9.31 5.57 3.30
N ILE A 64 -8.03 5.32 3.46
CA ILE A 64 -7.08 5.17 2.36
C ILE A 64 -6.81 3.69 2.16
N THR A 65 -6.91 3.24 0.91
CA THR A 65 -6.61 1.87 0.49
C THR A 65 -5.50 1.87 -0.56
N PHE A 66 -4.94 0.70 -0.82
CA PHE A 66 -3.89 0.54 -1.82
C PHE A 66 -4.44 0.38 -3.25
N THR A 67 -5.61 -0.26 -3.42
CA THR A 67 -6.20 -0.57 -4.74
C THR A 67 -7.63 -0.11 -4.86
N ASN A 68 -8.09 0.17 -6.09
CA ASN A 68 -9.50 0.46 -6.37
C ASN A 68 -10.41 -0.70 -5.96
N ALA A 69 -9.99 -1.96 -6.17
CA ALA A 69 -10.76 -3.13 -5.77
C ALA A 69 -11.01 -3.17 -4.24
N ALA A 70 -9.99 -2.83 -3.42
CA ALA A 70 -10.17 -2.72 -1.97
C ALA A 70 -11.09 -1.54 -1.60
N THR A 71 -10.99 -0.41 -2.32
CA THR A 71 -11.90 0.73 -2.16
C THR A 71 -13.34 0.30 -2.38
N ASP A 72 -13.62 -0.33 -3.52
CA ASP A 72 -14.96 -0.77 -3.91
C ASP A 72 -15.52 -1.80 -2.93
N GLU A 73 -14.70 -2.74 -2.47
CA GLU A 73 -15.09 -3.73 -1.47
C GLU A 73 -15.54 -3.07 -0.16
N ILE A 74 -14.78 -2.10 0.35
CA ILE A 74 -15.12 -1.42 1.59
C ILE A 74 -16.37 -0.55 1.42
N ILE A 75 -16.49 0.19 0.30
CA ILE A 75 -17.68 1.00 -0.01
C ILE A 75 -18.94 0.13 -0.02
N ASN A 76 -18.91 -1.02 -0.72
CA ASN A 76 -20.03 -1.96 -0.80
C ASN A 76 -20.41 -2.50 0.58
N ARG A 77 -19.43 -2.84 1.43
CA ARG A 77 -19.69 -3.34 2.79
C ARG A 77 -20.24 -2.29 3.76
N LEU A 78 -20.15 -1.00 3.40
CA LEU A 78 -20.63 0.13 4.18
C LEU A 78 -21.90 0.78 3.60
N ASP A 79 -22.54 0.13 2.65
CA ASP A 79 -23.80 0.56 2.03
C ASP A 79 -23.71 1.99 1.46
N TYR A 80 -22.56 2.34 0.84
CA TYR A 80 -22.31 3.66 0.23
C TYR A 80 -22.51 4.85 1.20
N SER A 81 -22.20 4.70 2.46
CA SER A 81 -22.41 5.73 3.47
C SER A 81 -21.54 6.98 3.21
N SER A 82 -22.19 8.14 3.09
CA SER A 82 -21.57 9.42 2.74
C SER A 82 -20.62 10.00 3.80
N ILE A 83 -20.62 9.45 5.02
CA ILE A 83 -19.70 9.86 6.09
C ILE A 83 -18.25 9.44 5.79
N PHE A 84 -18.07 8.41 4.96
CA PHE A 84 -16.75 7.85 4.65
C PHE A 84 -16.27 8.35 3.29
N GLN A 85 -15.09 8.98 3.27
CA GLN A 85 -14.34 9.23 2.04
C GLN A 85 -13.31 8.11 1.87
N ILE A 86 -13.68 7.09 1.08
CA ILE A 86 -12.85 5.91 0.83
C ILE A 86 -12.24 6.07 -0.55
N SER A 87 -10.92 6.03 -0.64
CA SER A 87 -10.21 6.22 -1.91
C SER A 87 -8.80 5.65 -1.85
N THR A 88 -8.16 5.55 -3.01
CA THR A 88 -6.73 5.24 -3.07
C THR A 88 -5.90 6.42 -2.55
N ILE A 89 -4.67 6.15 -2.11
CA ILE A 89 -3.77 7.17 -1.59
C ILE A 89 -3.56 8.33 -2.58
N HIS A 90 -3.40 8.02 -3.87
CA HIS A 90 -3.21 9.02 -4.91
C HIS A 90 -4.43 9.92 -5.08
N SER A 91 -5.63 9.32 -5.09
CA SER A 91 -6.88 10.08 -5.19
C SER A 91 -7.07 11.00 -3.98
N PHE A 92 -6.84 10.48 -2.77
CA PHE A 92 -6.98 11.25 -1.55
C PHE A 92 -6.08 12.47 -1.53
N VAL A 93 -4.76 12.27 -1.73
CA VAL A 93 -3.82 13.41 -1.64
C VAL A 93 -4.02 14.40 -2.78
N TRP A 94 -4.42 13.95 -3.98
CA TRP A 94 -4.79 14.86 -5.05
C TRP A 94 -6.01 15.71 -4.69
N ASP A 95 -7.06 15.11 -4.15
CA ASP A 95 -8.25 15.84 -3.71
C ASP A 95 -7.94 16.91 -2.66
N VAL A 96 -6.98 16.64 -1.79
CA VAL A 96 -6.52 17.59 -0.77
C VAL A 96 -5.77 18.77 -1.40
N ILE A 97 -4.93 18.55 -2.42
CA ILE A 97 -4.04 19.61 -2.94
C ILE A 97 -4.50 20.29 -4.23
N LYS A 98 -5.41 19.67 -5.01
CA LYS A 98 -5.75 20.11 -6.39
C LYS A 98 -6.17 21.59 -6.54
N TYR A 99 -6.61 22.23 -5.49
CA TYR A 99 -7.01 23.64 -5.52
C TYR A 99 -5.85 24.62 -5.25
N TYR A 100 -4.70 24.14 -4.80
CA TYR A 100 -3.53 24.95 -4.45
C TYR A 100 -2.53 25.00 -5.62
N GLN A 101 -2.99 25.44 -6.79
CA GLN A 101 -2.24 25.37 -8.05
C GLN A 101 -0.90 26.13 -8.02
N THR A 102 -0.84 27.24 -7.30
CA THR A 102 0.40 28.03 -7.14
C THR A 102 1.48 27.25 -6.39
N ASP A 103 1.10 26.57 -5.29
CA ASP A 103 2.03 25.76 -4.51
C ASP A 103 2.45 24.50 -5.28
N ILE A 104 1.51 23.88 -5.99
CA ILE A 104 1.81 22.75 -6.89
C ILE A 104 2.86 23.18 -7.92
N LYS A 105 2.67 24.33 -8.59
CA LYS A 105 3.61 24.84 -9.60
C LYS A 105 4.98 25.12 -9.01
N ARG A 106 5.04 25.76 -7.84
CA ARG A 106 6.30 26.07 -7.13
C ARG A 106 7.10 24.78 -6.86
N LEU A 107 6.47 23.78 -6.27
CA LEU A 107 7.14 22.52 -5.93
C LEU A 107 7.48 21.69 -7.17
N TYR A 108 6.60 21.69 -8.17
CA TYR A 108 6.87 21.00 -9.44
C TYR A 108 8.12 21.55 -10.12
N LEU A 109 8.25 22.88 -10.21
CA LEU A 109 9.45 23.52 -10.77
C LEU A 109 10.70 23.19 -9.94
N GLN A 110 10.59 23.26 -8.62
CA GLN A 110 11.69 22.91 -7.72
C GLN A 110 12.18 21.47 -7.97
N TYR A 111 11.28 20.48 -8.01
CA TYR A 111 11.65 19.10 -8.24
C TYR A 111 12.26 18.83 -9.63
N ILE A 112 11.79 19.52 -10.66
CA ILE A 112 12.42 19.41 -11.98
C ILE A 112 13.85 19.96 -11.96
N ILE A 113 14.08 21.06 -11.27
CA ILE A 113 15.42 21.67 -11.14
C ILE A 113 16.34 20.70 -10.37
N GLU A 114 15.90 20.17 -9.23
CA GLU A 114 16.65 19.20 -8.45
C GLU A 114 17.00 17.93 -9.27
N ASP A 115 16.04 17.43 -10.07
CA ASP A 115 16.27 16.27 -10.96
C ASP A 115 17.32 16.61 -12.05
N ILE A 116 17.26 17.80 -12.64
CA ILE A 116 18.23 18.27 -13.64
C ILE A 116 19.64 18.34 -13.03
N GLU A 117 19.79 18.92 -11.84
CA GLU A 117 21.06 19.00 -11.14
C GLU A 117 21.62 17.62 -10.81
N ALA A 118 20.79 16.73 -10.28
CA ALA A 118 21.16 15.36 -9.98
C ALA A 118 21.59 14.56 -11.22
N LEU A 119 20.89 14.74 -12.34
CA LEU A 119 21.24 14.09 -13.61
C LEU A 119 22.53 14.66 -14.19
N ASN A 120 22.71 15.99 -14.14
CA ASN A 120 23.94 16.62 -14.59
C ASN A 120 25.15 16.08 -13.82
N LYS A 121 25.06 16.02 -12.51
CA LYS A 121 26.12 15.44 -11.67
C LYS A 121 26.46 13.99 -12.06
N LYS A 122 25.44 13.13 -12.28
CA LYS A 122 25.65 11.73 -12.72
C LYS A 122 26.32 11.66 -14.10
N ILE A 123 25.97 12.55 -15.04
CA ILE A 123 26.58 12.63 -16.36
C ILE A 123 28.06 13.03 -16.26
N ASP A 124 28.37 14.04 -15.42
CA ASP A 124 29.73 14.53 -15.23
C ASP A 124 30.64 13.50 -14.53
N GLU A 125 30.12 12.79 -13.55
CA GLU A 125 30.84 11.74 -12.79
C GLU A 125 31.03 10.43 -13.60
N THR A 126 30.31 10.26 -14.72
CA THR A 126 30.39 9.04 -15.53
C THR A 126 31.67 9.03 -16.37
N LYS A 127 32.65 8.18 -15.99
CA LYS A 127 33.95 8.02 -16.68
C LYS A 127 33.81 7.47 -18.10
N ASN A 128 32.94 6.51 -18.30
CA ASN A 128 32.73 5.86 -19.61
C ASN A 128 31.44 6.39 -20.28
N LYS A 129 31.61 7.30 -21.24
CA LYS A 129 30.53 7.97 -21.96
C LYS A 129 29.92 7.12 -23.09
N THR A 130 30.32 5.85 -23.26
CA THR A 130 29.79 4.95 -24.29
C THR A 130 28.77 3.93 -23.72
N THR A 131 28.46 4.01 -22.42
CA THR A 131 27.54 3.09 -21.77
C THR A 131 26.07 3.43 -22.04
N LYS A 132 25.20 2.41 -22.08
CA LYS A 132 23.74 2.59 -22.15
C LYS A 132 23.23 3.50 -21.03
N THR A 133 23.79 3.38 -19.81
CA THR A 133 23.43 4.21 -18.64
C THR A 133 23.74 5.68 -18.88
N TYR A 134 24.91 6.00 -19.49
CA TYR A 134 25.26 7.38 -19.81
C TYR A 134 24.25 8.00 -20.80
N PHE A 135 23.95 7.33 -21.90
CA PHE A 135 22.99 7.81 -22.89
C PHE A 135 21.60 7.97 -22.30
N SER A 136 21.14 7.03 -21.47
CA SER A 136 19.86 7.15 -20.76
C SER A 136 19.82 8.35 -19.83
N ASN A 137 20.91 8.66 -19.11
CA ASN A 137 20.98 9.84 -18.25
C ASN A 137 20.94 11.14 -19.04
N VAL A 138 21.64 11.20 -20.18
CA VAL A 138 21.61 12.37 -21.10
C VAL A 138 20.22 12.59 -21.67
N GLU A 139 19.55 11.53 -22.11
CA GLU A 139 18.17 11.61 -22.61
C GLU A 139 17.21 12.12 -21.53
N LYS A 140 17.27 11.58 -20.33
CA LYS A 140 16.47 12.04 -19.17
C LYS A 140 16.73 13.51 -18.84
N PHE A 141 17.99 13.92 -18.85
CA PHE A 141 18.38 15.31 -18.61
C PHE A 141 17.76 16.27 -19.64
N ASN A 142 17.86 15.94 -20.94
CA ASN A 142 17.26 16.74 -22.01
C ASN A 142 15.73 16.79 -21.86
N HIS A 143 15.10 15.68 -21.59
CA HIS A 143 13.66 15.59 -21.36
C HIS A 143 13.22 16.46 -20.16
N GLN A 144 13.97 16.46 -19.05
CA GLN A 144 13.64 17.32 -17.89
C GLN A 144 13.83 18.81 -18.22
N LYS A 145 14.82 19.19 -19.04
CA LYS A 145 14.96 20.59 -19.52
C LYS A 145 13.78 21.04 -20.38
N GLU A 146 13.29 20.19 -21.27
CA GLU A 146 12.09 20.49 -22.06
C GLU A 146 10.85 20.62 -21.16
N ARG A 147 10.72 19.74 -20.16
CA ARG A 147 9.63 19.84 -19.16
C ARG A 147 9.72 21.16 -18.38
N LEU A 148 10.91 21.58 -17.96
CA LEU A 148 11.10 22.84 -17.23
C LEU A 148 10.64 24.04 -18.07
N ALA A 149 11.02 24.08 -19.36
CA ALA A 149 10.60 25.16 -20.26
C ALA A 149 9.07 25.22 -20.44
N LYS A 150 8.43 24.06 -20.61
CA LYS A 150 6.96 23.96 -20.73
C LYS A 150 6.26 24.27 -19.41
N ALA A 151 6.84 23.89 -18.27
CA ALA A 151 6.24 24.05 -16.95
C ALA A 151 5.95 25.53 -16.60
N GLN A 152 6.74 26.45 -17.13
CA GLN A 152 6.53 27.87 -16.91
C GLN A 152 5.18 28.38 -17.47
N THR A 153 4.70 27.76 -18.55
CA THR A 153 3.44 28.13 -19.22
C THR A 153 2.21 27.42 -18.65
N ILE A 154 2.40 26.44 -17.75
CA ILE A 154 1.29 25.71 -17.14
C ILE A 154 0.54 26.62 -16.17
N GLU A 155 -0.73 26.86 -16.44
CA GLU A 155 -1.63 27.60 -15.54
C GLU A 155 -2.33 26.66 -14.55
N LYS A 156 -2.69 25.44 -15.02
CA LYS A 156 -3.43 24.46 -14.21
C LYS A 156 -2.86 23.06 -14.41
N PHE A 157 -2.44 22.46 -13.31
CA PHE A 157 -2.07 21.04 -13.26
C PHE A 157 -3.31 20.17 -13.14
N VAL A 158 -3.26 19.01 -13.77
CA VAL A 158 -4.29 17.97 -13.72
C VAL A 158 -3.67 16.65 -13.31
N TYR A 159 -4.50 15.74 -12.85
CA TYR A 159 -4.07 14.39 -12.50
C TYR A 159 -5.25 13.42 -12.56
N ASN A 160 -5.03 12.27 -13.19
CA ASN A 160 -5.95 11.16 -13.24
C ASN A 160 -5.37 9.98 -12.43
N SER A 161 -5.98 9.66 -11.30
CA SER A 161 -5.53 8.57 -10.42
C SER A 161 -5.76 7.17 -10.99
N ASN A 162 -6.69 7.04 -11.94
CA ASN A 162 -7.15 5.75 -12.48
C ASN A 162 -6.69 5.50 -13.93
N GLY A 163 -5.81 6.34 -14.45
CA GLY A 163 -5.39 6.23 -15.85
C GLY A 163 -4.02 6.80 -16.16
N SER A 164 -3.69 6.83 -17.44
CA SER A 164 -2.50 7.50 -17.93
C SER A 164 -2.63 9.02 -17.79
N ASN A 165 -1.50 9.69 -17.61
CA ASN A 165 -1.39 11.14 -17.51
C ASN A 165 -0.46 11.66 -18.63
N PRO A 166 -0.88 11.60 -19.91
CA PRO A 166 -0.04 11.92 -21.06
C PRO A 166 0.06 13.43 -21.32
N GLU A 167 -0.86 14.24 -20.81
CA GLU A 167 -0.90 15.67 -21.08
C GLU A 167 0.32 16.36 -20.48
N TYR A 168 0.79 17.43 -21.14
CA TYR A 168 1.99 18.17 -20.70
C TYR A 168 1.84 18.86 -19.33
N ASN A 169 0.61 19.14 -18.91
CA ASN A 169 0.26 19.71 -17.60
C ASN A 169 -0.21 18.66 -16.59
N ALA A 170 -0.15 17.38 -16.94
CA ALA A 170 -0.52 16.31 -16.04
C ALA A 170 0.65 15.89 -15.15
N LEU A 171 0.37 15.73 -13.85
CA LEU A 171 1.34 15.21 -12.89
C LEU A 171 1.46 13.68 -13.02
N LYS A 172 2.66 13.17 -12.84
CA LYS A 172 2.90 11.73 -12.68
C LYS A 172 2.49 11.25 -11.29
N HIS A 173 2.21 9.97 -11.13
CA HIS A 173 1.87 9.38 -9.83
C HIS A 173 2.88 9.70 -8.72
N THR A 174 4.18 9.58 -9.05
CA THR A 174 5.26 9.90 -8.09
C THR A 174 5.33 11.39 -7.75
N GLU A 175 5.01 12.26 -8.68
CA GLU A 175 5.02 13.72 -8.46
C GLU A 175 3.88 14.16 -7.55
N VAL A 176 2.68 13.61 -7.74
CA VAL A 176 1.54 13.88 -6.85
C VAL A 176 1.89 13.51 -5.41
N ILE A 177 2.49 12.34 -5.18
CA ILE A 177 2.90 11.89 -3.85
C ILE A 177 3.91 12.85 -3.22
N LYS A 178 5.00 13.17 -3.94
CA LYS A 178 6.06 14.07 -3.45
C LYS A 178 5.53 15.45 -3.14
N ILE A 179 4.80 16.05 -4.10
CA ILE A 179 4.24 17.40 -3.96
C ILE A 179 3.27 17.45 -2.78
N SER A 180 2.36 16.49 -2.67
CA SER A 180 1.39 16.45 -1.57
C SER A 180 2.07 16.33 -0.21
N ALA A 181 3.04 15.41 -0.08
CA ALA A 181 3.77 15.23 1.16
C ALA A 181 4.49 16.50 1.59
N GLN A 182 5.20 17.15 0.65
CA GLN A 182 5.92 18.40 0.93
C GLN A 182 4.98 19.54 1.29
N MET A 183 3.86 19.70 0.56
CA MET A 183 2.85 20.71 0.88
C MET A 183 2.27 20.53 2.29
N ILE A 184 1.99 19.28 2.67
CA ILE A 184 1.47 18.98 4.01
C ILE A 184 2.53 19.30 5.07
N ILE A 185 3.79 18.92 4.87
CA ILE A 185 4.87 19.17 5.82
C ILE A 185 5.13 20.69 6.00
N GLU A 186 5.18 21.45 4.90
CA GLU A 186 5.51 22.87 4.93
C GLU A 186 4.37 23.75 5.45
N ASN A 187 3.11 23.31 5.30
CA ASN A 187 1.96 24.18 5.51
C ASN A 187 1.07 23.74 6.69
N LYS A 188 1.28 24.36 7.86
CA LYS A 188 0.47 24.10 9.06
C LYS A 188 -1.02 24.39 8.88
N MET A 189 -1.39 25.35 8.00
CA MET A 189 -2.79 25.61 7.71
C MET A 189 -3.42 24.47 6.94
N LEU A 190 -2.72 23.90 5.95
CA LEU A 190 -3.18 22.71 5.23
C LEU A 190 -3.34 21.53 6.17
N GLN A 191 -2.37 21.29 7.08
CA GLN A 191 -2.48 20.27 8.13
C GLN A 191 -3.75 20.46 8.97
N ARG A 192 -4.04 21.70 9.38
CA ARG A 192 -5.23 22.02 10.17
C ARG A 192 -6.52 21.76 9.39
N ILE A 193 -6.56 22.13 8.12
CA ILE A 193 -7.72 21.88 7.23
C ILE A 193 -7.97 20.36 7.13
N ILE A 194 -6.92 19.56 6.88
CA ILE A 194 -7.02 18.11 6.83
C ILE A 194 -7.55 17.56 8.16
N ALA A 195 -6.97 17.97 9.29
CA ALA A 195 -7.36 17.50 10.61
C ALA A 195 -8.81 17.87 11.00
N GLN A 196 -9.29 19.02 10.52
CA GLN A 196 -10.67 19.46 10.77
C GLN A 196 -11.67 18.76 9.86
N GLN A 197 -11.34 18.59 8.59
CA GLN A 197 -12.21 17.92 7.61
C GLN A 197 -12.27 16.41 7.85
N TYR A 198 -11.12 15.81 8.21
CA TYR A 198 -10.95 14.38 8.45
C TYR A 198 -10.42 14.12 9.86
N PRO A 199 -11.23 14.25 10.91
CA PRO A 199 -10.77 14.04 12.29
C PRO A 199 -10.32 12.59 12.58
N ILE A 200 -10.64 11.67 11.66
CA ILE A 200 -10.20 10.27 11.69
C ILE A 200 -9.71 9.93 10.28
N LEU A 201 -8.44 9.55 10.17
CA LEU A 201 -7.81 9.03 8.96
C LEU A 201 -7.33 7.61 9.21
N LEU A 202 -7.80 6.65 8.41
CA LEU A 202 -7.42 5.25 8.49
C LEU A 202 -6.70 4.86 7.19
N ILE A 203 -5.56 4.18 7.31
CA ILE A 203 -4.76 3.73 6.15
C ILE A 203 -4.63 2.22 6.19
N ASP A 204 -5.26 1.55 5.23
CA ASP A 204 -5.08 0.11 5.00
C ASP A 204 -3.83 -0.13 4.15
N GLU A 205 -3.17 -1.26 4.34
CA GLU A 205 -1.88 -1.62 3.73
C GLU A 205 -0.81 -0.52 3.91
N SER A 206 -0.73 0.03 5.12
CA SER A 206 0.16 1.17 5.44
C SER A 206 1.64 0.90 5.16
N GLN A 207 2.10 -0.37 5.12
CA GLN A 207 3.46 -0.75 4.77
C GLN A 207 3.82 -0.44 3.30
N ASP A 208 2.81 -0.35 2.41
CA ASP A 208 2.99 -0.04 0.99
C ASP A 208 2.82 1.45 0.68
N THR A 209 2.50 2.25 1.70
CA THR A 209 2.40 3.71 1.57
C THR A 209 3.80 4.34 1.55
N LYS A 210 4.02 5.26 0.62
CA LYS A 210 5.28 5.99 0.48
C LYS A 210 5.69 6.66 1.80
N LYS A 211 6.99 6.56 2.13
CA LYS A 211 7.55 7.10 3.37
C LYS A 211 7.20 8.58 3.58
N GLU A 212 7.34 9.38 2.54
CA GLU A 212 7.11 10.83 2.59
C GLU A 212 5.68 11.17 3.05
N LEU A 213 4.69 10.39 2.61
CA LEU A 213 3.29 10.61 3.02
C LEU A 213 3.03 10.13 4.45
N ILE A 214 3.62 9.00 4.85
CA ILE A 214 3.52 8.55 6.24
C ILE A 214 4.11 9.59 7.17
N ASP A 215 5.27 10.19 6.82
CA ASP A 215 5.90 11.25 7.59
C ASP A 215 5.02 12.51 7.65
N ALA A 216 4.38 12.88 6.54
CA ALA A 216 3.44 13.98 6.48
C ALA A 216 2.21 13.76 7.38
N PHE A 217 1.64 12.56 7.39
CA PHE A 217 0.50 12.23 8.26
C PHE A 217 0.90 12.16 9.74
N PHE A 218 2.10 11.67 10.05
CA PHE A 218 2.63 11.75 11.41
C PHE A 218 2.83 13.19 11.88
N GLU A 219 3.24 14.10 10.97
CA GLU A 219 3.35 15.52 11.29
C GLU A 219 2.00 16.15 11.61
N ILE A 220 0.94 15.82 10.85
CA ILE A 220 -0.43 16.25 11.17
C ILE A 220 -0.83 15.73 12.56
N GLN A 221 -0.60 14.45 12.82
CA GLN A 221 -0.98 13.84 14.09
C GLN A 221 -0.22 14.45 15.28
N ARG A 222 1.06 14.75 15.10
CA ARG A 222 1.88 15.40 16.13
C ARG A 222 1.38 16.81 16.45
N ASN A 223 1.04 17.60 15.42
CA ASN A 223 0.63 19.00 15.59
C ASN A 223 -0.83 19.15 16.01
N PHE A 224 -1.68 18.16 15.73
CA PHE A 224 -3.13 18.23 15.93
C PHE A 224 -3.71 17.00 16.66
N ALA A 225 -2.94 16.36 17.55
CA ALA A 225 -3.33 15.13 18.25
C ALA A 225 -4.66 15.22 19.03
N ASN A 226 -5.05 16.41 19.43
CA ASN A 226 -6.31 16.66 20.15
C ASN A 226 -7.57 16.61 19.26
N ILE A 227 -7.42 16.79 17.94
CA ILE A 227 -8.54 16.80 16.98
C ILE A 227 -8.39 15.81 15.84
N PHE A 228 -7.20 15.21 15.68
CA PHE A 228 -6.88 14.30 14.58
C PHE A 228 -6.37 12.96 15.09
N THR A 229 -6.97 11.89 14.60
CA THR A 229 -6.62 10.51 14.94
C THR A 229 -6.18 9.77 13.69
N LEU A 230 -5.00 9.18 13.74
CA LEU A 230 -4.43 8.39 12.66
C LEU A 230 -4.44 6.90 13.05
N GLY A 231 -5.11 6.09 12.25
CA GLY A 231 -5.11 4.63 12.37
C GLY A 231 -4.39 4.00 11.19
N LEU A 232 -3.32 3.27 11.46
CA LEU A 232 -2.56 2.54 10.47
C LEU A 232 -2.84 1.04 10.61
N LEU A 233 -3.13 0.38 9.50
CA LEU A 233 -3.35 -1.06 9.44
C LEU A 233 -2.34 -1.65 8.45
N GLY A 234 -1.56 -2.63 8.88
CA GLY A 234 -0.52 -3.15 7.99
C GLY A 234 0.09 -4.47 8.43
N ASP A 235 0.85 -5.06 7.50
CA ASP A 235 1.67 -6.25 7.69
C ASP A 235 3.10 -5.98 7.20
N GLN A 236 4.04 -5.86 8.10
CA GLN A 236 5.43 -5.57 7.75
C GLN A 236 6.07 -6.67 6.87
N LYS A 237 5.61 -7.93 6.97
CA LYS A 237 6.07 -9.04 6.14
C LYS A 237 5.65 -8.93 4.68
N GLN A 238 4.57 -8.19 4.39
CA GLN A 238 4.02 -8.04 3.05
C GLN A 238 4.51 -6.79 2.31
N ARG A 239 5.48 -6.07 2.86
CA ARG A 239 6.06 -4.90 2.17
C ARG A 239 6.69 -5.33 0.84
N ILE A 240 6.10 -4.86 -0.26
CA ILE A 240 6.57 -5.17 -1.62
C ILE A 240 7.35 -4.02 -2.27
N TYR A 241 7.22 -2.80 -1.76
CA TYR A 241 7.91 -1.63 -2.28
C TYR A 241 9.08 -1.22 -1.39
N ALA A 242 10.26 -1.06 -2.01
CA ALA A 242 11.47 -0.64 -1.32
C ALA A 242 11.39 0.80 -0.76
N ASP A 243 10.52 1.64 -1.32
CA ASP A 243 10.32 3.04 -0.95
C ASP A 243 9.19 3.26 0.10
N GLY A 244 8.59 2.19 0.60
CA GLY A 244 7.78 2.23 1.82
C GLY A 244 8.64 2.52 3.05
N LYS A 245 8.02 3.03 4.13
CA LYS A 245 8.75 3.36 5.36
C LYS A 245 9.30 2.09 6.02
N GLU A 246 10.64 1.94 6.04
CA GLU A 246 11.29 0.85 6.78
C GLU A 246 11.06 1.03 8.27
N ASN A 247 10.85 -0.10 8.96
CA ASN A 247 10.68 -0.14 10.41
C ASN A 247 9.70 0.95 10.92
N ILE A 248 8.51 1.01 10.33
CA ILE A 248 7.49 2.00 10.70
C ILE A 248 7.21 1.98 12.21
N GLU A 249 7.36 0.81 12.86
CA GLU A 249 7.16 0.63 14.28
C GLU A 249 8.06 1.53 15.15
N GLY A 250 9.31 1.69 14.74
CA GLY A 250 10.28 2.56 15.43
C GLY A 250 9.93 4.05 15.35
N PHE A 251 9.03 4.42 14.46
CA PHE A 251 8.56 5.81 14.27
C PHE A 251 7.18 6.07 14.87
N ILE A 252 6.51 5.04 15.39
CA ILE A 252 5.21 5.21 16.03
C ILE A 252 5.39 6.01 17.32
N PRO A 253 4.68 7.15 17.47
CA PRO A 253 4.80 7.99 18.64
C PRO A 253 4.45 7.24 19.94
N ALA A 254 5.05 7.64 21.05
CA ALA A 254 4.66 7.15 22.37
C ALA A 254 3.17 7.49 22.64
N GLY A 255 2.45 6.54 23.25
CA GLY A 255 1.03 6.72 23.56
C GLY A 255 0.06 6.22 22.50
N TRP A 256 0.54 5.76 21.36
CA TRP A 256 -0.29 5.02 20.40
C TRP A 256 -0.58 3.61 20.91
N GLU A 257 -1.79 3.12 20.62
CA GLU A 257 -2.10 1.71 20.85
C GLU A 257 -1.52 0.86 19.69
N LYS A 258 -1.04 -0.34 20.03
CA LYS A 258 -0.39 -1.25 19.09
C LYS A 258 -1.03 -2.65 19.14
N PRO A 259 -2.31 -2.79 18.80
CA PRO A 259 -2.96 -4.10 18.80
C PRO A 259 -2.38 -5.02 17.74
N ILE A 260 -2.34 -6.32 18.04
CA ILE A 260 -1.77 -7.36 17.16
C ILE A 260 -2.81 -8.43 16.90
N LYS A 261 -3.14 -8.69 15.63
CA LYS A 261 -3.98 -9.83 15.23
C LYS A 261 -3.13 -11.06 14.99
N LYS A 262 -3.44 -12.11 15.72
CA LYS A 262 -2.69 -13.38 15.67
C LYS A 262 -3.42 -14.49 14.91
N MET A 263 -4.74 -14.46 14.81
CA MET A 263 -5.51 -15.50 14.16
C MET A 263 -5.39 -15.39 12.64
N ASN A 264 -5.17 -16.50 11.95
CA ASN A 264 -5.25 -16.60 10.50
C ASN A 264 -6.51 -17.37 10.10
N TYR A 265 -7.44 -16.66 9.45
CA TYR A 265 -8.74 -17.20 9.03
C TYR A 265 -8.73 -17.80 7.62
N ARG A 266 -7.62 -17.64 6.88
CA ARG A 266 -7.54 -17.96 5.45
C ARG A 266 -6.85 -19.29 5.17
N SER A 267 -5.75 -19.56 5.87
CA SER A 267 -4.79 -20.57 5.45
C SER A 267 -4.86 -21.84 6.28
N ALA A 268 -4.47 -22.96 5.68
CA ALA A 268 -4.32 -24.22 6.35
C ALA A 268 -3.13 -24.23 7.34
N LYS A 269 -3.18 -25.11 8.36
CA LYS A 269 -2.22 -25.14 9.48
C LYS A 269 -0.76 -25.18 9.03
N ARG A 270 -0.41 -26.07 8.09
CA ARG A 270 0.97 -26.19 7.59
C ARG A 270 1.46 -25.00 6.81
N ILE A 271 0.55 -24.28 6.12
CA ILE A 271 0.90 -23.06 5.40
C ILE A 271 1.25 -21.95 6.40
N ILE A 272 0.46 -21.82 7.48
CA ILE A 272 0.73 -20.86 8.55
C ILE A 272 2.06 -21.17 9.24
N GLN A 273 2.33 -22.44 9.54
CA GLN A 273 3.60 -22.86 10.12
C GLN A 273 4.79 -22.48 9.24
N LEU A 274 4.69 -22.73 7.92
CA LEU A 274 5.73 -22.35 6.97
C LEU A 274 5.89 -20.81 6.92
N ALA A 275 4.79 -20.07 6.85
CA ALA A 275 4.83 -18.61 6.83
C ALA A 275 5.46 -18.03 8.11
N ASN A 276 5.18 -18.62 9.27
CA ASN A 276 5.80 -18.23 10.54
C ASN A 276 7.31 -18.50 10.53
N ILE A 277 7.75 -19.67 10.03
CA ILE A 277 9.19 -20.01 9.93
C ILE A 277 9.92 -19.02 9.02
N ILE A 278 9.39 -18.76 7.82
CA ILE A 278 9.99 -17.84 6.85
C ILE A 278 10.00 -16.40 7.39
N GLY A 279 8.94 -15.99 8.08
CA GLY A 279 8.76 -14.64 8.57
C GLY A 279 9.42 -14.34 9.92
N LYS A 280 10.07 -15.32 10.56
CA LYS A 280 10.61 -15.18 11.92
C LYS A 280 11.65 -14.09 12.07
N ASP A 281 12.49 -13.91 11.05
CA ASP A 281 13.55 -12.91 11.07
C ASP A 281 13.11 -11.51 10.60
N ILE A 282 11.87 -11.41 10.05
CA ILE A 282 11.34 -10.17 9.48
C ILE A 282 10.50 -9.41 10.50
N ASP A 283 9.69 -10.13 11.29
CA ASP A 283 8.72 -9.54 12.21
C ASP A 283 8.56 -10.44 13.45
N LEU A 284 9.04 -9.94 14.57
CA LEU A 284 9.00 -10.64 15.87
C LEU A 284 7.58 -10.74 16.46
N HIS A 285 6.63 -9.89 16.01
CA HIS A 285 5.27 -9.80 16.57
C HIS A 285 4.23 -10.64 15.81
N ALA A 286 4.57 -11.17 14.64
CA ALA A 286 3.61 -11.68 13.69
C ALA A 286 3.55 -13.20 13.60
N GLU A 287 3.77 -13.91 14.70
CA GLU A 287 3.44 -15.34 14.73
C GLU A 287 1.92 -15.51 14.68
N GLN A 288 1.44 -16.14 13.62
CA GLN A 288 0.02 -16.37 13.41
C GLN A 288 -0.40 -17.76 13.91
N SER A 289 -1.61 -17.84 14.46
CA SER A 289 -2.25 -19.07 14.88
C SER A 289 -3.35 -19.47 13.89
N PRO A 290 -3.45 -20.75 13.51
CA PRO A 290 -4.55 -21.23 12.70
C PRO A 290 -5.85 -21.29 13.50
N ARG A 291 -7.00 -21.23 12.83
CA ARG A 291 -8.28 -21.61 13.43
C ARG A 291 -8.23 -23.07 13.89
N GLU A 292 -9.00 -23.39 14.94
CA GLU A 292 -9.08 -24.78 15.47
C GLU A 292 -9.57 -25.77 14.40
N ASP A 293 -10.59 -25.35 13.62
CA ASP A 293 -11.21 -26.11 12.54
C ASP A 293 -10.44 -26.06 11.21
N ALA A 294 -9.29 -25.36 11.15
CA ALA A 294 -8.51 -25.27 9.93
C ALA A 294 -7.93 -26.64 9.53
N ASN A 295 -8.03 -26.96 8.25
CA ASN A 295 -7.41 -28.15 7.67
C ASN A 295 -5.89 -28.13 7.84
N ASN A 296 -5.27 -29.32 7.88
CA ASN A 296 -3.81 -29.42 7.94
C ASN A 296 -3.14 -28.80 6.71
N GLY A 297 -3.71 -29.02 5.53
CA GLY A 297 -3.14 -28.59 4.26
C GLY A 297 -1.85 -29.32 3.89
N PHE A 298 -1.28 -28.90 2.76
CA PHE A 298 -0.07 -29.51 2.23
C PHE A 298 0.94 -28.43 1.86
N VAL A 299 2.21 -28.69 2.18
CA VAL A 299 3.35 -27.89 1.73
C VAL A 299 4.37 -28.86 1.17
N ARG A 300 4.87 -28.62 -0.03
CA ARG A 300 5.88 -29.44 -0.70
C ARG A 300 6.93 -28.56 -1.34
N LEU A 301 8.18 -28.97 -1.23
CA LEU A 301 9.31 -28.39 -1.93
C LEU A 301 9.76 -29.36 -3.01
N PHE A 302 9.76 -28.93 -4.26
CA PHE A 302 10.30 -29.67 -5.38
C PHE A 302 11.64 -29.06 -5.78
N VAL A 303 12.69 -29.87 -5.72
CA VAL A 303 14.03 -29.46 -6.11
C VAL A 303 14.38 -30.18 -7.42
N VAL A 304 14.66 -29.38 -8.45
CA VAL A 304 14.97 -29.88 -9.78
C VAL A 304 16.41 -29.49 -10.12
N GLN A 305 17.21 -30.49 -10.49
CA GLN A 305 18.58 -30.24 -10.92
C GLN A 305 18.56 -29.55 -12.29
N GLN A 306 19.26 -28.43 -12.40
CA GLN A 306 19.40 -27.74 -13.69
C GLN A 306 20.19 -28.59 -14.67
N ARG A 307 19.65 -28.80 -15.88
CA ARG A 307 20.28 -29.51 -17.01
C ARG A 307 19.98 -28.74 -18.29
N ASP A 308 20.86 -28.82 -19.26
CA ASP A 308 20.61 -28.26 -20.60
C ASP A 308 19.41 -28.95 -21.25
N GLY A 309 18.55 -28.17 -21.88
CA GLY A 309 17.33 -28.69 -22.53
C GLY A 309 16.15 -28.96 -21.59
N LEU A 310 16.21 -28.52 -20.33
CA LEU A 310 15.14 -28.74 -19.35
C LEU A 310 13.84 -28.00 -19.78
N ASN A 311 12.79 -28.76 -20.00
CA ASN A 311 11.46 -28.21 -20.28
C ASN A 311 10.74 -27.85 -18.96
N LYS A 312 10.67 -26.55 -18.67
CA LYS A 312 10.07 -26.06 -17.42
C LYS A 312 8.56 -26.33 -17.35
N ASP A 313 7.86 -26.25 -18.46
CA ASP A 313 6.41 -26.47 -18.50
C ASP A 313 6.07 -27.95 -18.20
N GLU A 314 6.89 -28.88 -18.69
CA GLU A 314 6.73 -30.29 -18.38
C GLU A 314 7.00 -30.59 -16.90
N ILE A 315 7.97 -29.92 -16.29
CA ILE A 315 8.23 -30.05 -14.85
C ILE A 315 7.04 -29.58 -14.06
N GLU A 316 6.49 -28.40 -14.40
CA GLU A 316 5.33 -27.86 -13.69
C GLU A 316 4.10 -28.75 -13.84
N GLN A 317 3.85 -29.32 -15.01
CA GLN A 317 2.78 -30.30 -15.22
C GLN A 317 2.99 -31.55 -14.34
N ASN A 318 4.23 -32.04 -14.26
CA ASN A 318 4.56 -33.15 -13.36
C ASN A 318 4.36 -32.79 -11.89
N VAL A 319 4.74 -31.59 -11.46
CA VAL A 319 4.48 -31.10 -10.10
C VAL A 319 2.98 -31.06 -9.82
N MET A 320 2.16 -30.53 -10.74
CA MET A 320 0.70 -30.50 -10.59
C MET A 320 0.12 -31.90 -10.46
N ARG A 321 0.57 -32.87 -11.29
CA ARG A 321 0.16 -34.25 -11.22
C ARG A 321 0.51 -34.91 -9.86
N ILE A 322 1.75 -34.72 -9.40
CA ILE A 322 2.18 -35.26 -8.09
C ILE A 322 1.37 -34.62 -6.95
N MET A 323 1.10 -33.32 -7.03
CA MET A 323 0.25 -32.65 -6.04
C MET A 323 -1.17 -33.18 -6.05
N SER A 324 -1.78 -33.41 -7.22
CA SER A 324 -3.10 -34.02 -7.34
C SER A 324 -3.16 -35.39 -6.67
N GLU A 325 -2.18 -36.26 -6.95
CA GLU A 325 -2.09 -37.59 -6.36
C GLU A 325 -1.91 -37.56 -4.83
N GLN A 326 -1.00 -36.69 -4.33
CA GLN A 326 -0.70 -36.58 -2.90
C GLN A 326 -1.81 -35.94 -2.08
N THR A 327 -2.49 -34.94 -2.66
CA THR A 327 -3.56 -34.22 -1.95
C THR A 327 -4.92 -34.85 -2.16
N LYS A 328 -5.06 -35.76 -3.13
CA LYS A 328 -6.32 -36.33 -3.62
C LYS A 328 -7.28 -35.21 -4.09
N ASP A 329 -6.74 -34.18 -4.68
CA ASP A 329 -7.50 -33.02 -5.18
C ASP A 329 -7.26 -32.85 -6.68
N GLU A 330 -8.28 -33.19 -7.46
CA GLU A 330 -8.23 -33.16 -8.93
C GLU A 330 -8.16 -31.73 -9.48
N LYS A 331 -8.43 -30.70 -8.67
CA LYS A 331 -8.32 -29.30 -9.07
C LYS A 331 -6.91 -28.87 -9.47
N TRP A 332 -5.90 -29.67 -9.13
CA TRP A 332 -4.52 -29.42 -9.57
C TRP A 332 -4.31 -29.67 -11.07
N THR A 333 -5.09 -30.57 -11.68
CA THR A 333 -4.89 -31.03 -13.06
C THR A 333 -6.12 -30.87 -13.95
N ALA A 334 -7.29 -30.52 -13.39
CA ALA A 334 -8.53 -30.36 -14.14
C ALA A 334 -8.46 -29.20 -15.14
N ILE A 335 -9.20 -29.29 -16.24
CA ILE A 335 -9.42 -28.17 -17.17
C ILE A 335 -10.12 -27.04 -16.40
N GLY A 336 -9.51 -25.85 -16.36
CA GLY A 336 -9.98 -24.74 -15.52
C GLY A 336 -9.52 -24.85 -14.06
N ALA A 337 -8.43 -25.56 -13.80
CA ALA A 337 -7.83 -25.72 -12.48
C ALA A 337 -7.67 -24.38 -11.75
N GLU A 338 -8.04 -24.37 -10.46
CA GLU A 338 -7.87 -23.18 -9.59
C GLU A 338 -6.42 -23.08 -9.07
N VAL A 339 -5.44 -23.39 -9.93
CA VAL A 339 -4.02 -23.31 -9.60
C VAL A 339 -3.46 -21.94 -10.00
N LYS A 340 -2.83 -21.27 -9.04
CA LYS A 340 -2.12 -20.01 -9.29
C LYS A 340 -0.61 -20.27 -9.31
N VAL A 341 0.04 -19.83 -10.36
CA VAL A 341 1.49 -19.88 -10.50
C VAL A 341 2.05 -18.48 -10.29
N LEU A 342 2.99 -18.36 -9.37
CA LEU A 342 3.69 -17.11 -9.08
C LEU A 342 5.09 -17.19 -9.68
N THR A 343 5.50 -16.13 -10.37
CA THR A 343 6.85 -15.97 -10.94
C THR A 343 7.50 -14.74 -10.31
N LEU A 344 8.83 -14.82 -10.13
CA LEU A 344 9.58 -13.75 -9.45
C LEU A 344 9.71 -12.47 -10.29
N GLU A 345 9.69 -12.59 -11.64
CA GLU A 345 9.95 -11.47 -12.54
C GLU A 345 8.93 -11.41 -13.68
N HIS A 346 8.60 -10.19 -14.12
CA HIS A 346 7.72 -9.97 -15.27
C HIS A 346 8.23 -10.64 -16.55
N MET A 347 9.54 -10.65 -16.77
CA MET A 347 10.16 -11.33 -17.91
C MET A 347 9.90 -12.84 -17.89
N MET A 348 9.92 -13.47 -16.71
CA MET A 348 9.60 -14.89 -16.57
C MET A 348 8.12 -15.15 -16.89
N ALA A 349 7.23 -14.28 -16.44
CA ALA A 349 5.81 -14.34 -16.76
C ALA A 349 5.58 -14.16 -18.29
N ALA A 350 6.24 -13.18 -18.89
CA ALA A 350 6.13 -12.91 -20.33
C ALA A 350 6.61 -14.07 -21.19
N ARG A 351 7.73 -14.73 -20.81
CA ARG A 351 8.23 -15.93 -21.48
C ARG A 351 7.23 -17.08 -21.40
N ARG A 352 6.65 -17.28 -20.21
CA ARG A 352 5.64 -18.33 -19.96
C ARG A 352 4.37 -18.11 -20.79
N LEU A 353 3.93 -16.88 -20.94
CA LEU A 353 2.72 -16.50 -21.66
C LEU A 353 2.95 -16.23 -23.16
N GLY A 354 4.17 -16.44 -23.67
CA GLY A 354 4.50 -16.35 -25.08
C GLY A 354 4.67 -14.93 -25.65
N PHE A 355 4.78 -13.89 -24.79
CA PHE A 355 4.94 -12.50 -25.25
C PHE A 355 6.26 -11.84 -24.77
N SER A 356 7.33 -12.63 -24.66
CA SER A 356 8.65 -12.15 -24.22
C SER A 356 9.23 -11.05 -25.11
N SER A 357 8.86 -11.00 -26.40
CA SER A 357 9.27 -9.93 -27.33
C SER A 357 8.73 -8.54 -26.93
N PHE A 358 7.70 -8.47 -26.12
CA PHE A 358 7.17 -7.21 -25.60
C PHE A 358 8.08 -6.56 -24.54
N PHE A 359 8.99 -7.35 -23.94
CA PHE A 359 9.94 -6.92 -22.92
C PHE A 359 11.39 -6.83 -23.44
N ALA A 360 11.63 -7.16 -24.71
CA ALA A 360 12.92 -7.01 -25.35
C ALA A 360 13.06 -5.60 -25.93
#